data_c2be5f0e1a8a97001e705c1247d546ff
#
_entry.id   c2be5f0e1a8a97001e705c1247d546ff
#
_cell.length_a   1.000
_cell.length_b   1.000
_cell.length_c   1.000
_cell.angle_alpha   90.00
_cell.angle_beta   90.00
_cell.angle_gamma   90.00
#
_symmetry.space_group_name_H-M   'P 1'
#
loop_
_entity.id
_entity.type
_entity.pdbx_description
1 polymer ?
#
loop_
_entity_poly.entity_id
_entity_poly.type
_entity_poly.pdbx_seq_one_letter_code
_entity_poly.pdbx_strand_id
1 'polypeptide(L)'
;MSKFDFGIVGLGVMGRNLLLNIASHNFAAAGLDLDTEKVNSLQQEADANHTIEATTDVKHFVELIQQPRAIMLLVPAGKPVDSAIASLLPHLDKGDIIIDGGNTYFTDTDRRFLELSEKGIHFFGMGISGGEKGARFGPAMMPGGDQKAYERLRPIFEAIAAKVEGEPCVEYLGNGSAGNYVKMVHNGIEYGIMQLISEIYDLMKRGYNLDDETIQKTFEEWNQTDDLRSYLIEITGKILKQKDEDGSLLINKISDWAKSKGTGKWTSQNAMDLQVPVPTIDAAVNMRDMSKTKPERIEAASKLPWNASETNVNTNEAIAALKSALYFSIVVTYAQGLAQLHTASKEYNYGLNLETVAKIWRGGCIIRATILE
;
A
#
# COMPACT_ATOMS: atom_id res chain seq x y z
N MET A 1 29.49 4.15 22.77
CA MET A 1 28.98 3.79 21.42
C MET A 1 27.88 4.78 21.09
N SER A 2 27.88 5.36 19.87
CA SER A 2 26.75 6.19 19.40
C SER A 2 25.51 5.31 19.33
N LYS A 3 24.40 5.76 19.90
CA LYS A 3 23.14 5.03 19.86
C LYS A 3 22.41 5.31 18.56
N PHE A 4 21.59 4.35 18.12
CA PHE A 4 20.82 4.43 16.89
C PHE A 4 19.53 5.24 17.10
N ASP A 5 19.13 6.00 16.10
CA ASP A 5 17.95 6.89 16.15
C ASP A 5 16.64 6.12 16.01
N PHE A 6 16.65 5.00 15.27
CA PHE A 6 15.45 4.27 14.89
C PHE A 6 15.71 2.77 14.72
N GLY A 7 14.71 1.93 15.07
CA GLY A 7 14.76 0.50 14.93
C GLY A 7 13.68 -0.05 14.03
N ILE A 8 13.99 -1.09 13.21
CA ILE A 8 13.02 -1.84 12.41
C ILE A 8 13.07 -3.32 12.76
N VAL A 9 11.91 -3.91 13.07
CA VAL A 9 11.72 -5.35 13.24
C VAL A 9 11.02 -5.90 11.99
N GLY A 10 11.67 -6.91 11.38
CA GLY A 10 11.24 -7.50 10.11
C GLY A 10 12.00 -6.90 8.92
N LEU A 11 13.05 -7.60 8.48
CA LEU A 11 13.93 -7.20 7.39
C LEU A 11 13.57 -7.89 6.06
N GLY A 12 12.29 -8.14 5.84
CA GLY A 12 11.74 -8.50 4.54
C GLY A 12 11.89 -7.34 3.55
N VAL A 13 11.35 -7.48 2.34
CA VAL A 13 11.50 -6.49 1.26
C VAL A 13 11.20 -5.06 1.72
N MET A 14 10.08 -4.84 2.43
CA MET A 14 9.70 -3.49 2.88
C MET A 14 10.61 -2.97 4.00
N GLY A 15 10.86 -3.79 5.04
CA GLY A 15 11.65 -3.36 6.20
C GLY A 15 13.08 -3.06 5.84
N ARG A 16 13.72 -3.91 5.04
CA ARG A 16 15.09 -3.72 4.56
C ARG A 16 15.21 -2.42 3.75
N ASN A 17 14.34 -2.21 2.77
CA ASN A 17 14.38 -1.02 1.93
C ASN A 17 14.09 0.28 2.71
N LEU A 18 13.15 0.24 3.66
CA LEU A 18 12.85 1.40 4.50
C LEU A 18 14.01 1.73 5.45
N LEU A 19 14.68 0.71 6.03
CA LEU A 19 15.85 0.91 6.87
C LEU A 19 17.01 1.54 6.10
N LEU A 20 17.28 1.07 4.88
CA LEU A 20 18.26 1.65 3.98
C LEU A 20 17.89 3.10 3.59
N ASN A 21 16.60 3.40 3.42
CA ASN A 21 16.12 4.76 3.16
C ASN A 21 16.41 5.68 4.35
N ILE A 22 16.08 5.26 5.58
CA ILE A 22 16.37 6.01 6.82
C ILE A 22 17.88 6.32 6.92
N ALA A 23 18.71 5.32 6.71
CA ALA A 23 20.16 5.47 6.79
C ALA A 23 20.72 6.41 5.70
N SER A 24 20.14 6.38 4.48
CA SER A 24 20.55 7.29 3.40
C SER A 24 20.21 8.76 3.65
N HIS A 25 19.34 9.03 4.65
CA HIS A 25 19.03 10.37 5.12
C HIS A 25 19.79 10.76 6.40
N ASN A 26 20.92 10.09 6.69
CA ASN A 26 21.83 10.36 7.81
C ASN A 26 21.25 10.07 9.21
N PHE A 27 20.25 9.20 9.32
CA PHE A 27 19.79 8.66 10.60
C PHE A 27 20.43 7.29 10.84
N ALA A 28 20.94 7.07 12.05
CA ALA A 28 21.45 5.76 12.44
C ALA A 28 20.30 4.78 12.65
N ALA A 29 20.31 3.63 11.96
CA ALA A 29 19.19 2.70 11.97
C ALA A 29 19.59 1.27 12.33
N ALA A 30 18.88 0.68 13.30
CA ALA A 30 19.09 -0.70 13.75
C ALA A 30 18.02 -1.63 13.17
N GLY A 31 18.40 -2.86 12.79
CA GLY A 31 17.51 -3.87 12.23
C GLY A 31 17.46 -5.15 13.07
N LEU A 32 16.27 -5.75 13.17
CA LEU A 32 16.03 -7.05 13.78
C LEU A 32 15.24 -7.96 12.85
N ASP A 33 15.75 -9.16 12.60
CA ASP A 33 14.96 -10.25 11.98
C ASP A 33 15.37 -11.59 12.63
N LEU A 34 14.46 -12.55 12.65
CA LEU A 34 14.75 -13.90 13.13
C LEU A 34 15.61 -14.70 12.13
N ASP A 35 15.63 -14.26 10.88
CA ASP A 35 16.32 -14.89 9.77
C ASP A 35 17.71 -14.24 9.57
N THR A 36 18.76 -15.01 9.86
CA THR A 36 20.16 -14.57 9.73
C THR A 36 20.52 -14.17 8.28
N GLU A 37 19.90 -14.80 7.27
CA GLU A 37 20.18 -14.45 5.86
C GLU A 37 19.70 -13.03 5.54
N LYS A 38 18.54 -12.62 6.07
CA LYS A 38 18.05 -11.25 5.91
C LYS A 38 18.92 -10.22 6.63
N VAL A 39 19.41 -10.56 7.81
CA VAL A 39 20.36 -9.72 8.56
C VAL A 39 21.65 -9.52 7.74
N ASN A 40 22.21 -10.61 7.22
CA ASN A 40 23.41 -10.56 6.39
C ASN A 40 23.19 -9.79 5.07
N SER A 41 22.05 -9.99 4.42
CA SER A 41 21.70 -9.29 3.18
C SER A 41 21.63 -7.78 3.39
N LEU A 42 21.01 -7.32 4.49
CA LEU A 42 20.98 -5.90 4.82
C LEU A 42 22.39 -5.32 5.03
N GLN A 43 23.27 -6.04 5.74
CA GLN A 43 24.65 -5.59 5.97
C GLN A 43 25.46 -5.50 4.68
N GLN A 44 25.22 -6.41 3.71
CA GLN A 44 25.90 -6.39 2.40
C GLN A 44 25.38 -5.25 1.49
N GLU A 45 24.11 -4.89 1.60
CA GLU A 45 23.50 -3.81 0.80
C GLU A 45 23.73 -2.41 1.39
N ALA A 46 24.16 -2.34 2.66
CA ALA A 46 24.43 -1.07 3.33
C ALA A 46 25.68 -0.38 2.73
N ASP A 47 25.55 0.91 2.40
CA ASP A 47 26.69 1.74 2.03
C ASP A 47 27.61 1.92 3.24
N ALA A 48 28.93 1.91 3.03
CA ALA A 48 29.92 2.06 4.08
C ALA A 48 29.83 3.40 4.85
N ASN A 49 29.18 4.40 4.26
CA ASN A 49 28.93 5.70 4.90
C ASN A 49 27.66 5.72 5.77
N HIS A 50 26.84 4.67 5.73
CA HIS A 50 25.61 4.59 6.50
C HIS A 50 25.85 3.91 7.85
N THR A 51 25.24 4.45 8.90
CA THR A 51 25.28 3.85 10.24
C THR A 51 24.14 2.86 10.38
N ILE A 52 24.40 1.60 10.06
CA ILE A 52 23.45 0.48 10.13
C ILE A 52 24.05 -0.65 10.95
N GLU A 53 23.24 -1.22 11.84
CA GLU A 53 23.54 -2.50 12.51
C GLU A 53 22.31 -3.38 12.49
N ALA A 54 22.49 -4.68 12.22
CA ALA A 54 21.39 -5.63 12.22
C ALA A 54 21.76 -6.88 13.01
N THR A 55 20.81 -7.46 13.73
CA THR A 55 21.00 -8.59 14.61
C THR A 55 19.78 -9.51 14.64
N THR A 56 19.99 -10.74 15.12
CA THR A 56 18.90 -11.68 15.45
C THR A 56 18.56 -11.67 16.95
N ASP A 57 19.35 -10.98 17.77
CA ASP A 57 19.18 -10.89 19.23
C ASP A 57 18.32 -9.67 19.60
N VAL A 58 17.16 -9.93 20.19
CA VAL A 58 16.17 -8.90 20.57
C VAL A 58 16.72 -7.95 21.62
N LYS A 59 17.44 -8.47 22.63
CA LYS A 59 18.00 -7.67 23.72
C LYS A 59 19.07 -6.72 23.19
N HIS A 60 20.00 -7.24 22.41
CA HIS A 60 21.05 -6.45 21.77
C HIS A 60 20.44 -5.36 20.88
N PHE A 61 19.46 -5.70 20.03
CA PHE A 61 18.75 -4.74 19.19
C PHE A 61 18.16 -3.57 19.99
N VAL A 62 17.45 -3.86 21.08
CA VAL A 62 16.83 -2.82 21.92
C VAL A 62 17.89 -1.95 22.61
N GLU A 63 19.02 -2.53 23.05
CA GLU A 63 20.13 -1.81 23.68
C GLU A 63 20.85 -0.86 22.71
N LEU A 64 20.84 -1.14 21.40
CA LEU A 64 21.40 -0.25 20.37
C LEU A 64 20.64 1.08 20.26
N ILE A 65 19.34 1.10 20.47
CA ILE A 65 18.48 2.25 20.16
C ILE A 65 18.48 3.27 21.30
N GLN A 66 18.54 4.54 20.95
CA GLN A 66 18.50 5.65 21.88
C GLN A 66 17.15 5.78 22.59
N GLN A 67 17.15 5.94 23.89
CA GLN A 67 15.93 6.22 24.68
C GLN A 67 15.45 7.68 24.53
N PRO A 68 14.12 7.88 24.55
CA PRO A 68 13.06 6.89 24.44
C PRO A 68 13.09 6.26 23.04
N ARG A 69 13.09 4.93 22.98
CA ARG A 69 13.30 4.17 21.74
C ARG A 69 12.14 4.31 20.78
N ALA A 70 12.43 4.26 19.49
CA ALA A 70 11.42 4.20 18.43
C ALA A 70 11.63 2.95 17.57
N ILE A 71 10.67 2.05 17.56
CA ILE A 71 10.77 0.74 16.93
C ILE A 71 9.56 0.51 16.02
N MET A 72 9.79 0.32 14.73
CA MET A 72 8.75 0.01 13.75
C MET A 72 8.73 -1.50 13.45
N LEU A 73 7.52 -2.05 13.43
CA LEU A 73 7.25 -3.44 13.07
C LEU A 73 6.83 -3.51 11.61
N LEU A 74 7.55 -4.25 10.79
CA LEU A 74 7.25 -4.55 9.38
C LEU A 74 7.17 -6.08 9.18
N VAL A 75 6.38 -6.72 10.01
CA VAL A 75 6.11 -8.15 10.01
C VAL A 75 4.70 -8.44 9.47
N PRO A 76 4.37 -9.70 9.09
CA PRO A 76 3.02 -10.05 8.68
C PRO A 76 1.97 -9.68 9.75
N ALA A 77 0.80 -9.21 9.31
CA ALA A 77 -0.30 -8.81 10.20
C ALA A 77 -0.81 -9.96 11.09
N GLY A 78 -1.45 -9.61 12.20
CA GLY A 78 -2.03 -10.55 13.14
C GLY A 78 -1.03 -11.06 14.17
N LYS A 79 -1.02 -12.36 14.45
CA LYS A 79 -0.16 -12.99 15.48
C LYS A 79 1.33 -12.66 15.41
N PRO A 80 1.98 -12.54 14.25
CA PRO A 80 3.39 -12.12 14.17
C PRO A 80 3.65 -10.75 14.80
N VAL A 81 2.73 -9.79 14.68
CA VAL A 81 2.84 -8.47 15.32
C VAL A 81 2.76 -8.62 16.84
N ASP A 82 1.80 -9.40 17.35
CA ASP A 82 1.64 -9.67 18.79
C ASP A 82 2.90 -10.36 19.36
N SER A 83 3.47 -11.31 18.61
CA SER A 83 4.70 -12.01 19.02
C SER A 83 5.91 -11.08 19.04
N ALA A 84 6.05 -10.20 18.07
CA ALA A 84 7.13 -9.20 18.04
C ALA A 84 7.01 -8.23 19.23
N ILE A 85 5.82 -7.71 19.50
CA ILE A 85 5.55 -6.87 20.68
C ILE A 85 5.93 -7.60 21.96
N ALA A 86 5.47 -8.84 22.13
CA ALA A 86 5.73 -9.63 23.33
C ALA A 86 7.23 -9.89 23.56
N SER A 87 8.02 -10.06 22.48
CA SER A 87 9.46 -10.24 22.58
C SER A 87 10.22 -8.95 22.94
N LEU A 88 9.71 -7.79 22.51
CA LEU A 88 10.32 -6.49 22.80
C LEU A 88 10.01 -5.99 24.22
N LEU A 89 8.78 -6.18 24.70
CA LEU A 89 8.25 -5.62 25.95
C LEU A 89 9.16 -5.81 27.18
N PRO A 90 9.83 -6.98 27.41
CA PRO A 90 10.71 -7.15 28.56
C PRO A 90 11.95 -6.25 28.56
N HIS A 91 12.26 -5.62 27.44
CA HIS A 91 13.45 -4.80 27.22
C HIS A 91 13.12 -3.31 27.01
N LEU A 92 11.84 -2.95 26.99
CA LEU A 92 11.38 -1.58 26.77
C LEU A 92 11.11 -0.85 28.09
N ASP A 93 11.27 0.46 28.06
CA ASP A 93 10.98 1.36 29.17
C ASP A 93 9.75 2.24 28.88
N LYS A 94 9.16 2.80 29.94
CA LYS A 94 8.07 3.76 29.76
C LYS A 94 8.52 4.95 28.91
N GLY A 95 7.68 5.34 27.97
CA GLY A 95 7.97 6.40 27.00
C GLY A 95 8.59 5.92 25.69
N ASP A 96 8.97 4.65 25.58
CA ASP A 96 9.37 4.05 24.31
C ASP A 96 8.19 3.97 23.34
N ILE A 97 8.46 3.93 22.04
CA ILE A 97 7.46 3.99 20.99
C ILE A 97 7.54 2.71 20.16
N ILE A 98 6.40 2.04 19.96
CA ILE A 98 6.22 0.98 18.97
C ILE A 98 5.31 1.50 17.86
N ILE A 99 5.69 1.23 16.61
CA ILE A 99 4.95 1.62 15.40
C ILE A 99 4.60 0.36 14.64
N ASP A 100 3.31 0.13 14.36
CA ASP A 100 2.89 -0.95 13.46
C ASP A 100 2.85 -0.43 12.02
N GLY A 101 3.90 -0.72 11.24
CA GLY A 101 4.03 -0.34 9.83
C GLY A 101 3.41 -1.36 8.85
N GLY A 102 2.78 -2.42 9.36
CA GLY A 102 2.16 -3.48 8.56
C GLY A 102 0.78 -3.12 8.03
N ASN A 103 0.25 -4.03 7.18
CA ASN A 103 -1.15 -3.96 6.73
C ASN A 103 -2.06 -4.61 7.79
N THR A 104 -2.10 -4.03 8.97
CA THR A 104 -2.87 -4.54 10.11
C THR A 104 -4.34 -4.13 10.00
N TYR A 105 -5.24 -5.02 10.41
CA TYR A 105 -6.66 -4.70 10.55
C TYR A 105 -6.82 -3.69 11.69
N PHE A 106 -7.56 -2.64 11.46
CA PHE A 106 -7.61 -1.47 12.35
C PHE A 106 -8.07 -1.80 13.78
N THR A 107 -8.95 -2.78 13.97
CA THR A 107 -9.40 -3.22 15.31
C THR A 107 -8.28 -3.87 16.13
N ASP A 108 -7.33 -4.57 15.48
CA ASP A 108 -6.13 -5.07 16.17
C ASP A 108 -5.21 -3.94 16.61
N THR A 109 -5.13 -2.87 15.81
CA THR A 109 -4.38 -1.65 16.16
C THR A 109 -4.97 -0.99 17.41
N ASP A 110 -6.31 -0.83 17.48
CA ASP A 110 -6.99 -0.26 18.65
C ASP A 110 -6.76 -1.11 19.91
N ARG A 111 -6.87 -2.43 19.82
CA ARG A 111 -6.57 -3.34 20.93
C ARG A 111 -5.14 -3.17 21.44
N ARG A 112 -4.15 -3.18 20.53
CA ARG A 112 -2.73 -3.01 20.89
C ARG A 112 -2.43 -1.66 21.48
N PHE A 113 -3.08 -0.60 20.98
CA PHE A 113 -2.96 0.74 21.54
C PHE A 113 -3.37 0.77 23.01
N LEU A 114 -4.50 0.19 23.37
CA LEU A 114 -4.97 0.11 24.75
C LEU A 114 -4.01 -0.69 25.63
N GLU A 115 -3.65 -1.91 25.21
CA GLU A 115 -2.75 -2.82 25.96
C GLU A 115 -1.36 -2.21 26.22
N LEU A 116 -0.81 -1.45 25.29
CA LEU A 116 0.52 -0.82 25.41
C LEU A 116 0.46 0.48 26.20
N SER A 117 -0.62 1.24 26.07
CA SER A 117 -0.83 2.47 26.85
C SER A 117 -0.86 2.18 28.35
N GLU A 118 -1.48 1.08 28.80
CA GLU A 118 -1.48 0.64 30.20
C GLU A 118 -0.06 0.35 30.75
N LYS A 119 0.87 0.00 29.86
CA LYS A 119 2.28 -0.24 30.20
C LYS A 119 3.15 1.02 30.09
N GLY A 120 2.56 2.13 29.64
CA GLY A 120 3.27 3.38 29.42
C GLY A 120 4.13 3.40 28.16
N ILE A 121 3.84 2.48 27.22
CA ILE A 121 4.47 2.43 25.89
C ILE A 121 3.56 3.17 24.92
N HIS A 122 4.15 4.10 24.15
CA HIS A 122 3.44 4.77 23.08
C HIS A 122 3.28 3.80 21.89
N PHE A 123 2.10 3.80 21.30
CA PHE A 123 1.82 2.97 20.13
C PHE A 123 1.01 3.74 19.09
N PHE A 124 1.38 3.58 17.81
CA PHE A 124 0.55 4.03 16.73
C PHE A 124 0.71 3.16 15.47
N GLY A 125 -0.37 3.11 14.67
CA GLY A 125 -0.34 2.46 13.37
C GLY A 125 0.12 3.42 12.29
N MET A 126 0.90 2.91 11.36
CA MET A 126 1.37 3.67 10.20
C MET A 126 1.20 2.86 8.92
N GLY A 127 0.22 3.20 8.10
CA GLY A 127 0.13 2.63 6.76
C GLY A 127 1.31 3.11 5.89
N ILE A 128 2.01 2.17 5.24
CA ILE A 128 3.11 2.48 4.32
C ILE A 128 2.73 1.99 2.93
N SER A 129 2.90 2.83 1.91
CA SER A 129 2.62 2.51 0.51
C SER A 129 3.82 2.83 -0.38
N GLY A 130 3.82 2.27 -1.60
CA GLY A 130 4.86 2.50 -2.62
C GLY A 130 5.62 1.25 -3.05
N GLY A 131 5.37 0.11 -2.42
CA GLY A 131 6.09 -1.14 -2.68
C GLY A 131 7.58 -1.02 -2.38
N GLU A 132 8.38 -1.90 -2.96
CA GLU A 132 9.83 -1.95 -2.74
C GLU A 132 10.53 -0.63 -3.09
N LYS A 133 10.27 -0.09 -4.27
CA LYS A 133 10.87 1.17 -4.71
C LYS A 133 10.43 2.35 -3.85
N GLY A 134 9.15 2.40 -3.46
CA GLY A 134 8.66 3.43 -2.55
C GLY A 134 9.36 3.36 -1.20
N ALA A 135 9.43 2.20 -0.58
CA ALA A 135 10.13 2.01 0.70
C ALA A 135 11.59 2.49 0.63
N ARG A 136 12.28 2.25 -0.50
CA ARG A 136 13.69 2.61 -0.68
C ARG A 136 13.93 4.09 -0.99
N PHE A 137 13.03 4.73 -1.76
CA PHE A 137 13.28 6.04 -2.36
C PHE A 137 12.24 7.11 -2.04
N GLY A 138 11.24 6.79 -1.24
CA GLY A 138 10.19 7.72 -0.83
C GLY A 138 8.81 7.07 -0.80
N PRO A 139 8.38 6.52 0.34
CA PRO A 139 7.02 6.02 0.53
C PRO A 139 6.02 7.15 0.80
N ALA A 140 4.73 6.88 0.54
CA ALA A 140 3.67 7.58 1.23
C ALA A 140 3.43 6.90 2.59
N MET A 141 3.32 7.69 3.64
CA MET A 141 3.13 7.19 5.01
C MET A 141 1.91 7.82 5.67
N MET A 142 1.15 6.99 6.37
CA MET A 142 -0.17 7.29 6.92
C MET A 142 -0.15 7.03 8.44
N PRO A 143 0.49 7.89 9.24
CA PRO A 143 0.54 7.72 10.70
C PRO A 143 -0.78 8.14 11.36
N GLY A 144 -1.24 7.34 12.34
CA GLY A 144 -2.42 7.67 13.15
C GLY A 144 -2.36 6.97 14.51
N GLY A 145 -2.71 7.68 15.58
CA GLY A 145 -2.65 7.19 16.95
C GLY A 145 -2.10 8.23 17.91
N ASP A 146 -1.05 7.92 18.64
CA ASP A 146 -0.41 8.85 19.57
C ASP A 146 0.29 10.00 18.83
N GLN A 147 -0.35 11.17 18.83
CA GLN A 147 0.18 12.34 18.14
C GLN A 147 1.52 12.81 18.71
N LYS A 148 1.71 12.75 20.02
CA LYS A 148 2.98 13.20 20.65
C LYS A 148 4.14 12.30 20.25
N ALA A 149 3.90 11.00 20.18
CA ALA A 149 4.89 10.04 19.68
C ALA A 149 5.22 10.31 18.21
N TYR A 150 4.22 10.57 17.36
CA TYR A 150 4.45 10.93 15.97
C TYR A 150 5.25 12.21 15.82
N GLU A 151 4.88 13.30 16.51
CA GLU A 151 5.57 14.60 16.40
C GLU A 151 7.07 14.48 16.69
N ARG A 152 7.46 13.62 17.59
CA ARG A 152 8.85 13.35 17.92
C ARG A 152 9.61 12.68 16.76
N LEU A 153 8.93 11.87 15.97
CA LEU A 153 9.49 11.13 14.85
C LEU A 153 9.24 11.80 13.48
N ARG A 154 8.45 12.88 13.48
CA ARG A 154 8.14 13.66 12.26
C ARG A 154 9.39 13.97 11.42
N PRO A 155 10.53 14.44 11.98
CA PRO A 155 11.70 14.76 11.18
C PRO A 155 12.25 13.57 10.39
N ILE A 156 12.22 12.36 10.96
CA ILE A 156 12.65 11.14 10.27
C ILE A 156 11.69 10.83 9.12
N PHE A 157 10.38 10.83 9.40
CA PHE A 157 9.39 10.45 8.40
C PHE A 157 9.28 11.45 7.25
N GLU A 158 9.36 12.76 7.53
CA GLU A 158 9.38 13.79 6.49
C GLU A 158 10.65 13.72 5.63
N ALA A 159 11.79 13.33 6.19
CA ALA A 159 13.02 13.15 5.43
C ALA A 159 12.90 12.01 4.41
N ILE A 160 12.37 10.86 4.83
CA ILE A 160 12.33 9.63 4.03
C ILE A 160 11.09 9.49 3.12
N ALA A 161 10.05 10.32 3.32
CA ALA A 161 8.84 10.29 2.50
C ALA A 161 9.07 10.77 1.07
N ALA A 162 8.23 10.30 0.15
CA ALA A 162 8.12 10.93 -1.16
C ALA A 162 7.78 12.42 -1.00
N LYS A 163 8.22 13.23 -1.95
CA LYS A 163 7.92 14.66 -1.97
C LYS A 163 7.23 15.04 -3.28
N VAL A 164 6.16 15.81 -3.17
CA VAL A 164 5.45 16.40 -4.30
C VAL A 164 5.45 17.91 -4.08
N GLU A 165 6.00 18.67 -5.03
CA GLU A 165 6.16 20.14 -4.92
C GLU A 165 6.88 20.60 -3.64
N GLY A 166 7.80 19.75 -3.12
CA GLY A 166 8.54 20.00 -1.90
C GLY A 166 7.82 19.56 -0.61
N GLU A 167 6.54 19.24 -0.66
CA GLU A 167 5.75 18.74 0.47
C GLU A 167 5.94 17.24 0.66
N PRO A 168 6.22 16.75 1.88
CA PRO A 168 6.38 15.32 2.15
C PRO A 168 5.02 14.59 2.10
N CYS A 169 4.99 13.40 1.51
CA CYS A 169 3.82 12.54 1.48
C CYS A 169 3.65 11.76 2.81
N VAL A 170 3.72 12.46 3.91
CA VAL A 170 3.46 12.01 5.27
C VAL A 170 2.89 13.14 6.10
N GLU A 171 1.81 12.87 6.82
CA GLU A 171 1.24 13.80 7.81
C GLU A 171 0.43 13.00 8.82
N TYR A 172 0.35 13.50 10.06
CA TYR A 172 -0.52 12.90 11.08
C TYR A 172 -1.98 12.93 10.64
N LEU A 173 -2.62 11.76 10.63
CA LEU A 173 -3.95 11.61 10.08
C LEU A 173 -5.06 11.65 11.13
N GLY A 174 -4.76 11.31 12.37
CA GLY A 174 -5.79 11.31 13.42
C GLY A 174 -5.57 10.28 14.52
N ASN A 175 -6.53 10.15 15.39
CA ASN A 175 -6.46 9.34 16.59
C ASN A 175 -6.61 7.83 16.32
N GLY A 176 -6.34 7.00 17.34
CA GLY A 176 -6.61 5.57 17.34
C GLY A 176 -5.94 4.85 16.17
N SER A 177 -6.68 4.02 15.51
CA SER A 177 -6.21 3.22 14.35
C SER A 177 -6.31 3.96 13.00
N ALA A 178 -6.47 5.29 12.99
CA ALA A 178 -6.67 6.09 11.78
C ALA A 178 -5.65 5.77 10.67
N GLY A 179 -4.38 5.59 11.00
CA GLY A 179 -3.34 5.30 10.03
C GLY A 179 -3.53 3.97 9.29
N ASN A 180 -3.78 2.88 10.03
CA ASN A 180 -4.07 1.58 9.42
C ASN A 180 -5.42 1.58 8.70
N TYR A 181 -6.42 2.32 9.20
CA TYR A 181 -7.72 2.45 8.55
C TYR A 181 -7.61 3.15 7.19
N VAL A 182 -6.93 4.31 7.14
CA VAL A 182 -6.67 5.04 5.89
C VAL A 182 -5.90 4.15 4.90
N LYS A 183 -4.91 3.39 5.37
CA LYS A 183 -4.19 2.45 4.51
C LYS A 183 -5.06 1.30 4.01
N MET A 184 -5.97 0.79 4.82
CA MET A 184 -6.94 -0.23 4.42
C MET A 184 -7.83 0.27 3.27
N VAL A 185 -8.40 1.45 3.40
CA VAL A 185 -9.24 2.08 2.37
C VAL A 185 -8.44 2.43 1.12
N HIS A 186 -7.22 2.96 1.28
CA HIS A 186 -6.27 3.13 0.16
C HIS A 186 -6.14 1.86 -0.68
N ASN A 187 -5.96 0.71 -0.03
CA ASN A 187 -5.85 -0.56 -0.73
C ASN A 187 -7.17 -1.01 -1.36
N GLY A 188 -8.31 -0.65 -0.77
CA GLY A 188 -9.63 -0.86 -1.38
C GLY A 188 -9.77 -0.08 -2.69
N ILE A 189 -9.40 1.20 -2.70
CA ILE A 189 -9.36 2.04 -3.91
C ILE A 189 -8.41 1.43 -4.95
N GLU A 190 -7.21 1.01 -4.54
CA GLU A 190 -6.23 0.33 -5.39
C GLU A 190 -6.84 -0.89 -6.10
N TYR A 191 -7.59 -1.74 -5.37
CA TYR A 191 -8.28 -2.89 -5.93
C TYR A 191 -9.31 -2.48 -6.97
N GLY A 192 -10.12 -1.45 -6.68
CA GLY A 192 -11.10 -0.90 -7.60
C GLY A 192 -10.46 -0.44 -8.91
N ILE A 193 -9.42 0.39 -8.83
CA ILE A 193 -8.73 0.92 -10.02
C ILE A 193 -8.08 -0.20 -10.84
N MET A 194 -7.44 -1.18 -10.19
CA MET A 194 -6.84 -2.32 -10.90
C MET A 194 -7.89 -3.17 -11.61
N GLN A 195 -9.08 -3.36 -11.01
CA GLN A 195 -10.19 -4.06 -11.65
C GLN A 195 -10.69 -3.29 -12.88
N LEU A 196 -10.88 -1.97 -12.76
CA LEU A 196 -11.30 -1.11 -13.88
C LEU A 196 -10.31 -1.16 -15.05
N ILE A 197 -9.01 -1.11 -14.77
CA ILE A 197 -7.96 -1.25 -15.80
C ILE A 197 -8.07 -2.61 -16.48
N SER A 198 -8.30 -3.69 -15.71
CA SER A 198 -8.44 -5.04 -16.26
C SER A 198 -9.67 -5.18 -17.15
N GLU A 199 -10.79 -4.59 -16.77
CA GLU A 199 -12.03 -4.59 -17.57
C GLU A 199 -11.88 -3.79 -18.86
N ILE A 200 -11.24 -2.64 -18.80
CA ILE A 200 -10.94 -1.82 -20.00
C ILE A 200 -10.00 -2.56 -20.94
N TYR A 201 -8.95 -3.21 -20.41
CA TYR A 201 -8.05 -4.06 -21.21
C TYR A 201 -8.85 -5.18 -21.89
N ASP A 202 -9.72 -5.85 -21.17
CA ASP A 202 -10.54 -6.94 -21.70
C ASP A 202 -11.51 -6.48 -22.76
N LEU A 203 -12.18 -5.33 -22.57
CA LEU A 203 -13.03 -4.72 -23.58
C LEU A 203 -12.27 -4.35 -24.86
N MET A 204 -11.08 -3.77 -24.73
CA MET A 204 -10.23 -3.48 -25.88
C MET A 204 -9.83 -4.76 -26.61
N LYS A 205 -9.38 -5.78 -25.89
CA LYS A 205 -8.84 -7.03 -26.45
C LYS A 205 -9.92 -7.91 -27.05
N ARG A 206 -11.00 -8.20 -26.31
CA ARG A 206 -12.04 -9.16 -26.69
C ARG A 206 -13.33 -8.51 -27.19
N GLY A 207 -13.68 -7.32 -26.67
CA GLY A 207 -14.85 -6.59 -27.09
C GLY A 207 -14.68 -5.88 -28.42
N TYR A 208 -13.56 -5.18 -28.60
CA TYR A 208 -13.26 -4.42 -29.82
C TYR A 208 -12.20 -5.07 -30.72
N ASN A 209 -11.66 -6.23 -30.31
CA ASN A 209 -10.66 -6.99 -31.05
C ASN A 209 -9.42 -6.16 -31.45
N LEU A 210 -8.97 -5.25 -30.58
CA LEU A 210 -7.78 -4.45 -30.80
C LEU A 210 -6.52 -5.32 -30.65
N ASP A 211 -5.52 -5.03 -31.47
CA ASP A 211 -4.21 -5.67 -31.33
C ASP A 211 -3.43 -5.18 -30.12
N ASP A 212 -2.45 -5.97 -29.69
CA ASP A 212 -1.67 -5.70 -28.46
C ASP A 212 -0.88 -4.39 -28.53
N GLU A 213 -0.39 -4.01 -29.71
CA GLU A 213 0.38 -2.79 -29.92
C GLU A 213 -0.54 -1.55 -29.77
N THR A 214 -1.73 -1.59 -30.35
CA THR A 214 -2.75 -0.54 -30.23
C THR A 214 -3.16 -0.36 -28.76
N ILE A 215 -3.44 -1.44 -28.06
CA ILE A 215 -3.81 -1.38 -26.62
C ILE A 215 -2.69 -0.75 -25.80
N GLN A 216 -1.45 -1.21 -26.01
CA GLN A 216 -0.29 -0.73 -25.29
C GLN A 216 -0.06 0.78 -25.52
N LYS A 217 -0.09 1.23 -26.79
CA LYS A 217 0.03 2.66 -27.14
C LYS A 217 -1.06 3.50 -26.51
N THR A 218 -2.29 2.99 -26.50
CA THR A 218 -3.44 3.67 -25.87
C THR A 218 -3.20 3.95 -24.39
N PHE A 219 -2.71 2.98 -23.60
CA PHE A 219 -2.39 3.23 -22.19
C PHE A 219 -1.22 4.20 -22.01
N GLU A 220 -0.22 4.18 -22.90
CA GLU A 220 0.87 5.18 -22.86
C GLU A 220 0.38 6.59 -23.17
N GLU A 221 -0.46 6.76 -24.19
CA GLU A 221 -1.07 8.04 -24.55
C GLU A 221 -1.97 8.56 -23.41
N TRP A 222 -2.79 7.70 -22.81
CA TRP A 222 -3.62 8.08 -21.68
C TRP A 222 -2.81 8.55 -20.48
N ASN A 223 -1.64 7.98 -20.25
CA ASN A 223 -0.73 8.42 -19.18
C ASN A 223 -0.09 9.79 -19.45
N GLN A 224 -0.20 10.33 -20.67
CA GLN A 224 0.25 11.70 -20.98
C GLN A 224 -0.85 12.74 -20.77
N THR A 225 -2.06 12.33 -20.46
CA THR A 225 -3.21 13.22 -20.24
C THR A 225 -3.44 13.48 -18.76
N ASP A 226 -3.88 14.69 -18.41
CA ASP A 226 -4.13 15.05 -16.99
C ASP A 226 -5.26 14.21 -16.36
N ASP A 227 -6.23 13.74 -17.18
CA ASP A 227 -7.34 12.91 -16.70
C ASP A 227 -6.89 11.56 -16.14
N LEU A 228 -5.94 10.86 -16.81
CA LEU A 228 -5.60 9.47 -16.51
C LEU A 228 -4.13 9.27 -16.10
N ARG A 229 -3.32 10.32 -16.10
CA ARG A 229 -1.92 10.23 -15.65
C ARG A 229 -1.85 9.73 -14.21
N SER A 230 -1.35 8.51 -14.06
CA SER A 230 -1.25 7.84 -12.76
C SER A 230 -0.21 6.72 -12.80
N TYR A 231 0.24 6.31 -11.63
CA TYR A 231 1.18 5.19 -11.53
C TYR A 231 0.62 3.90 -12.11
N LEU A 232 -0.64 3.58 -11.85
CA LEU A 232 -1.25 2.34 -12.34
C LEU A 232 -1.39 2.34 -13.87
N ILE A 233 -1.75 3.45 -14.50
CA ILE A 233 -1.78 3.58 -15.96
C ILE A 233 -0.36 3.50 -16.54
N GLU A 234 0.61 4.17 -15.91
CA GLU A 234 2.02 4.11 -16.33
C GLU A 234 2.55 2.68 -16.34
N ILE A 235 2.37 1.94 -15.23
CA ILE A 235 2.89 0.57 -15.17
C ILE A 235 2.12 -0.38 -16.08
N THR A 236 0.82 -0.13 -16.34
CA THR A 236 0.05 -0.92 -17.31
C THR A 236 0.66 -0.82 -18.71
N GLY A 237 0.96 0.39 -19.19
CA GLY A 237 1.66 0.55 -20.47
C GLY A 237 3.02 -0.16 -20.52
N LYS A 238 3.78 -0.13 -19.41
CA LYS A 238 5.07 -0.84 -19.30
C LYS A 238 4.92 -2.37 -19.29
N ILE A 239 3.93 -2.90 -18.57
CA ILE A 239 3.63 -4.34 -18.49
C ILE A 239 3.25 -4.89 -19.87
N LEU A 240 2.44 -4.14 -20.61
CA LEU A 240 1.98 -4.54 -21.95
C LEU A 240 3.10 -4.55 -23.01
N LYS A 241 4.27 -3.98 -22.72
CA LYS A 241 5.47 -4.09 -23.57
C LYS A 241 6.38 -5.25 -23.20
N GLN A 242 6.21 -5.82 -22.01
CA GLN A 242 7.13 -6.81 -21.50
C GLN A 242 7.03 -8.10 -22.31
N LYS A 243 8.15 -8.53 -22.88
CA LYS A 243 8.27 -9.80 -23.59
C LYS A 243 8.91 -10.86 -22.70
N ASP A 244 8.51 -12.11 -22.95
CA ASP A 244 9.15 -13.30 -22.41
C ASP A 244 10.35 -13.72 -23.29
N GLU A 245 11.10 -14.74 -22.85
CA GLU A 245 12.29 -15.27 -23.54
C GLU A 245 12.01 -15.73 -24.99
N ASP A 246 10.80 -16.21 -25.28
CA ASP A 246 10.37 -16.62 -26.62
C ASP A 246 9.89 -15.46 -27.52
N GLY A 247 9.97 -14.21 -27.03
CA GLY A 247 9.53 -13.00 -27.73
C GLY A 247 8.03 -12.72 -27.70
N SER A 248 7.20 -13.59 -27.11
CA SER A 248 5.77 -13.35 -26.90
C SER A 248 5.54 -12.39 -25.74
N LEU A 249 4.37 -11.73 -25.70
CA LEU A 249 4.04 -10.85 -24.59
C LEU A 249 3.86 -11.63 -23.29
N LEU A 250 4.57 -11.22 -22.24
CA LEU A 250 4.54 -11.88 -20.94
C LEU A 250 3.15 -11.86 -20.31
N ILE A 251 2.35 -10.81 -20.56
CA ILE A 251 0.99 -10.69 -20.04
C ILE A 251 0.09 -11.87 -20.44
N ASN A 252 0.30 -12.43 -21.64
CA ASN A 252 -0.47 -13.56 -22.14
C ASN A 252 -0.14 -14.90 -21.43
N LYS A 253 0.96 -14.94 -20.66
CA LYS A 253 1.42 -16.12 -19.91
C LYS A 253 1.14 -16.02 -18.41
N ILE A 254 0.75 -14.84 -17.91
CA ILE A 254 0.44 -14.63 -16.50
C ILE A 254 -0.93 -15.25 -16.19
N SER A 255 -1.00 -15.98 -15.07
CA SER A 255 -2.24 -16.56 -14.60
C SER A 255 -3.27 -15.47 -14.26
N ASP A 256 -4.53 -15.72 -14.57
CA ASP A 256 -5.68 -14.89 -14.20
C ASP A 256 -6.10 -15.02 -12.73
N TRP A 257 -5.25 -15.57 -11.88
CA TRP A 257 -5.49 -15.71 -10.45
C TRP A 257 -4.91 -14.52 -9.66
N ALA A 258 -5.77 -13.66 -9.12
CA ALA A 258 -5.39 -12.49 -8.33
C ALA A 258 -5.36 -12.82 -6.83
N LYS A 259 -4.16 -12.83 -6.21
CA LYS A 259 -3.99 -13.00 -4.76
C LYS A 259 -4.45 -11.76 -3.99
N SER A 260 -4.93 -11.95 -2.76
CA SER A 260 -5.29 -10.85 -1.84
C SER A 260 -4.61 -11.04 -0.47
N LYS A 261 -4.31 -9.93 0.22
CA LYS A 261 -3.74 -9.90 1.57
C LYS A 261 -4.76 -9.50 2.65
N GLY A 262 -6.05 -9.44 2.31
CA GLY A 262 -7.16 -9.15 3.22
C GLY A 262 -7.64 -7.70 3.23
N THR A 263 -6.82 -6.71 2.93
CA THR A 263 -7.16 -5.28 3.06
C THR A 263 -8.39 -4.85 2.23
N GLY A 264 -8.52 -5.31 0.98
CA GLY A 264 -9.70 -5.03 0.16
C GLY A 264 -10.98 -5.62 0.76
N LYS A 265 -10.91 -6.88 1.23
CA LYS A 265 -12.03 -7.52 1.93
C LYS A 265 -12.44 -6.73 3.18
N TRP A 266 -11.48 -6.30 3.99
CA TRP A 266 -11.78 -5.52 5.19
C TRP A 266 -12.39 -4.17 4.86
N THR A 267 -11.98 -3.52 3.73
CA THR A 267 -12.62 -2.29 3.25
C THR A 267 -14.09 -2.51 2.96
N SER A 268 -14.44 -3.53 2.17
CA SER A 268 -15.84 -3.88 1.86
C SER A 268 -16.64 -4.26 3.12
N GLN A 269 -16.09 -5.10 4.00
CA GLN A 269 -16.76 -5.50 5.23
C GLN A 269 -17.09 -4.30 6.11
N ASN A 270 -16.12 -3.43 6.35
CA ASN A 270 -16.35 -2.27 7.20
C ASN A 270 -17.22 -1.19 6.51
N ALA A 271 -17.17 -1.07 5.18
CA ALA A 271 -18.10 -0.22 4.46
C ALA A 271 -19.57 -0.66 4.66
N MET A 272 -19.82 -1.99 4.66
CA MET A 272 -21.15 -2.54 4.98
C MET A 272 -21.56 -2.26 6.44
N ASP A 273 -20.64 -2.41 7.41
CA ASP A 273 -20.89 -2.09 8.82
C ASP A 273 -21.27 -0.60 9.01
N LEU A 274 -20.60 0.27 8.26
CA LEU A 274 -20.84 1.73 8.26
C LEU A 274 -22.01 2.16 7.37
N GLN A 275 -22.63 1.24 6.63
CA GLN A 275 -23.68 1.51 5.63
C GLN A 275 -23.24 2.52 4.56
N VAL A 276 -21.98 2.47 4.15
CA VAL A 276 -21.42 3.29 3.07
C VAL A 276 -21.31 2.43 1.80
N PRO A 277 -21.98 2.79 0.71
CA PRO A 277 -21.90 2.01 -0.54
C PRO A 277 -20.56 2.22 -1.23
N VAL A 278 -19.84 1.11 -1.49
CA VAL A 278 -18.56 1.11 -2.22
C VAL A 278 -18.56 0.09 -3.37
N PRO A 279 -19.57 0.11 -4.28
CA PRO A 279 -19.81 -0.96 -5.22
C PRO A 279 -18.65 -1.23 -6.18
N THR A 280 -17.82 -0.25 -6.56
CA THR A 280 -16.64 -0.50 -7.41
C THR A 280 -15.56 -1.28 -6.65
N ILE A 281 -15.37 -1.00 -5.38
CA ILE A 281 -14.44 -1.72 -4.51
C ILE A 281 -14.96 -3.14 -4.24
N ASP A 282 -16.27 -3.28 -3.95
CA ASP A 282 -16.92 -4.57 -3.72
C ASP A 282 -16.80 -5.49 -4.95
N ALA A 283 -17.06 -4.95 -6.14
CA ALA A 283 -16.90 -5.67 -7.39
C ALA A 283 -15.45 -6.18 -7.56
N ALA A 284 -14.44 -5.35 -7.28
CA ALA A 284 -13.03 -5.73 -7.37
C ALA A 284 -12.66 -6.84 -6.38
N VAL A 285 -13.18 -6.79 -5.15
CA VAL A 285 -12.97 -7.84 -4.13
C VAL A 285 -13.60 -9.15 -4.59
N ASN A 286 -14.85 -9.13 -5.06
CA ASN A 286 -15.56 -10.29 -5.57
C ASN A 286 -14.88 -10.92 -6.79
N MET A 287 -14.38 -10.10 -7.73
CA MET A 287 -13.67 -10.59 -8.91
C MET A 287 -12.35 -11.29 -8.55
N ARG A 288 -11.63 -10.81 -7.52
CA ARG A 288 -10.45 -11.51 -7.00
C ARG A 288 -10.80 -12.87 -6.39
N ASP A 289 -11.90 -12.96 -5.67
CA ASP A 289 -12.35 -14.25 -5.13
C ASP A 289 -12.81 -15.20 -6.24
N MET A 290 -13.55 -14.69 -7.23
CA MET A 290 -13.95 -15.45 -8.43
C MET A 290 -12.72 -15.93 -9.24
N SER A 291 -11.63 -15.17 -9.27
CA SER A 291 -10.40 -15.56 -9.99
C SER A 291 -9.78 -16.86 -9.46
N LYS A 292 -10.04 -17.22 -8.21
CA LYS A 292 -9.53 -18.44 -7.55
C LYS A 292 -10.21 -19.72 -8.03
N THR A 293 -11.42 -19.60 -8.60
CA THR A 293 -12.25 -20.72 -9.05
C THR A 293 -12.05 -21.03 -10.53
N LYS A 294 -10.80 -21.07 -11.00
CA LYS A 294 -10.50 -21.26 -12.43
C LYS A 294 -11.05 -22.54 -13.05
N PRO A 295 -10.98 -23.73 -12.40
CA PRO A 295 -11.58 -24.95 -12.95
C PRO A 295 -13.09 -24.83 -13.19
N GLU A 296 -13.82 -24.28 -12.24
CA GLU A 296 -15.27 -24.06 -12.31
C GLU A 296 -15.61 -23.05 -13.42
N ARG A 297 -14.81 -21.98 -13.56
CA ARG A 297 -15.03 -20.99 -14.64
C ARG A 297 -14.81 -21.60 -16.02
N ILE A 298 -13.79 -22.45 -16.18
CA ILE A 298 -13.54 -23.16 -17.44
C ILE A 298 -14.70 -24.10 -17.78
N GLU A 299 -15.18 -24.88 -16.79
CA GLU A 299 -16.31 -25.78 -16.96
C GLU A 299 -17.58 -24.99 -17.32
N ALA A 300 -17.87 -23.91 -16.63
CA ALA A 300 -19.02 -23.05 -16.92
C ALA A 300 -18.95 -22.45 -18.34
N ALA A 301 -17.79 -21.96 -18.75
CA ALA A 301 -17.58 -21.39 -20.08
C ALA A 301 -17.81 -22.42 -21.21
N SER A 302 -17.50 -23.70 -20.96
CA SER A 302 -17.76 -24.78 -21.94
C SER A 302 -19.25 -25.11 -22.10
N LYS A 303 -20.06 -24.86 -21.05
CA LYS A 303 -21.50 -25.15 -21.03
C LYS A 303 -22.38 -23.94 -21.38
N LEU A 304 -21.85 -22.74 -21.15
CA LEU A 304 -22.52 -21.46 -21.35
C LEU A 304 -21.71 -20.61 -22.36
N PRO A 305 -21.67 -20.99 -23.63
CA PRO A 305 -20.89 -20.26 -24.62
C PRO A 305 -21.45 -18.85 -24.78
N TRP A 306 -20.56 -17.86 -24.72
CA TRP A 306 -20.90 -16.48 -25.02
C TRP A 306 -20.61 -16.20 -26.48
N ASN A 307 -21.65 -15.80 -27.22
CA ASN A 307 -21.49 -15.32 -28.57
C ASN A 307 -21.32 -13.79 -28.52
N ALA A 308 -20.10 -13.32 -28.72
CA ALA A 308 -19.88 -11.90 -28.91
C ALA A 308 -20.61 -11.45 -30.20
N SER A 309 -21.47 -10.43 -30.09
CA SER A 309 -21.96 -9.73 -31.29
C SER A 309 -20.80 -8.87 -31.84
N GLU A 310 -20.58 -8.98 -33.17
CA GLU A 310 -19.65 -8.07 -33.84
C GLU A 310 -20.14 -6.62 -33.66
N THR A 311 -19.34 -5.79 -33.02
CA THR A 311 -19.59 -4.37 -32.87
C THR A 311 -18.89 -3.61 -34.00
N ASN A 312 -19.65 -3.11 -34.96
CA ASN A 312 -19.15 -2.19 -36.00
C ASN A 312 -18.99 -0.77 -35.44
N VAL A 313 -18.10 -0.60 -34.46
CA VAL A 313 -17.81 0.71 -33.90
C VAL A 313 -16.45 1.17 -34.42
N ASN A 314 -16.35 2.46 -34.76
CA ASN A 314 -15.07 3.06 -35.12
C ASN A 314 -14.09 2.92 -33.94
N THR A 315 -12.89 2.38 -34.20
CA THR A 315 -11.86 2.13 -33.18
C THR A 315 -11.53 3.39 -32.36
N ASN A 316 -11.40 4.56 -33.01
CA ASN A 316 -11.07 5.79 -32.32
C ASN A 316 -12.21 6.26 -31.41
N GLU A 317 -13.46 6.09 -31.85
CA GLU A 317 -14.64 6.40 -31.02
C GLU A 317 -14.74 5.46 -29.82
N ALA A 318 -14.46 4.17 -30.03
CA ALA A 318 -14.40 3.18 -28.95
C ALA A 318 -13.34 3.53 -27.90
N ILE A 319 -12.12 3.85 -28.34
CA ILE A 319 -11.02 4.24 -27.44
C ILE A 319 -11.36 5.51 -26.66
N ALA A 320 -11.96 6.51 -27.31
CA ALA A 320 -12.38 7.74 -26.65
C ALA A 320 -13.49 7.51 -25.61
N ALA A 321 -14.49 6.66 -25.93
CA ALA A 321 -15.54 6.28 -25.00
C ALA A 321 -14.98 5.49 -23.80
N LEU A 322 -14.05 4.54 -24.02
CA LEU A 322 -13.39 3.78 -22.96
C LEU A 322 -12.54 4.67 -22.06
N LYS A 323 -11.85 5.70 -22.62
CA LYS A 323 -11.12 6.68 -21.83
C LYS A 323 -12.04 7.40 -20.84
N SER A 324 -13.17 7.92 -21.36
CA SER A 324 -14.13 8.66 -20.54
C SER A 324 -14.77 7.77 -19.47
N ALA A 325 -15.10 6.52 -19.82
CA ALA A 325 -15.64 5.55 -18.88
C ALA A 325 -14.66 5.20 -17.78
N LEU A 326 -13.36 4.97 -18.12
CA LEU A 326 -12.32 4.68 -17.14
C LEU A 326 -12.11 5.86 -16.20
N TYR A 327 -11.99 7.08 -16.74
CA TYR A 327 -11.81 8.28 -15.93
C TYR A 327 -12.97 8.47 -14.94
N PHE A 328 -14.21 8.43 -15.42
CA PHE A 328 -15.40 8.53 -14.56
C PHE A 328 -15.38 7.46 -13.44
N SER A 329 -15.10 6.22 -13.80
CA SER A 329 -15.10 5.11 -12.84
C SER A 329 -13.98 5.22 -11.80
N ILE A 330 -12.80 5.75 -12.18
CA ILE A 330 -11.71 6.06 -11.24
C ILE A 330 -12.14 7.16 -10.27
N VAL A 331 -12.75 8.27 -10.76
CA VAL A 331 -13.28 9.34 -9.90
C VAL A 331 -14.28 8.78 -8.89
N VAL A 332 -15.22 7.95 -9.35
CA VAL A 332 -16.23 7.31 -8.49
C VAL A 332 -15.56 6.39 -7.44
N THR A 333 -14.51 5.66 -7.82
CA THR A 333 -13.79 4.78 -6.89
C THR A 333 -13.11 5.57 -5.77
N TYR A 334 -12.45 6.69 -6.10
CA TYR A 334 -11.89 7.60 -5.07
C TYR A 334 -13.00 8.18 -4.19
N ALA A 335 -14.10 8.64 -4.80
CA ALA A 335 -15.24 9.21 -4.06
C ALA A 335 -15.83 8.21 -3.06
N GLN A 336 -15.98 6.94 -3.43
CA GLN A 336 -16.45 5.87 -2.55
C GLN A 336 -15.50 5.66 -1.36
N GLY A 337 -14.19 5.54 -1.62
CA GLY A 337 -13.21 5.40 -0.54
C GLY A 337 -13.15 6.62 0.39
N LEU A 338 -13.19 7.84 -0.16
CA LEU A 338 -13.21 9.07 0.65
C LEU A 338 -14.51 9.20 1.45
N ALA A 339 -15.67 8.79 0.92
CA ALA A 339 -16.93 8.74 1.65
C ALA A 339 -16.85 7.76 2.83
N GLN A 340 -16.23 6.58 2.63
CA GLN A 340 -15.99 5.64 3.72
C GLN A 340 -15.08 6.24 4.79
N LEU A 341 -13.98 6.91 4.41
CA LEU A 341 -13.09 7.59 5.35
C LEU A 341 -13.82 8.68 6.14
N HIS A 342 -14.69 9.46 5.48
CA HIS A 342 -15.48 10.49 6.14
C HIS A 342 -16.41 9.92 7.20
N THR A 343 -17.13 8.86 6.87
CA THR A 343 -18.05 8.19 7.79
C THR A 343 -17.29 7.54 8.95
N ALA A 344 -16.23 6.80 8.65
CA ALA A 344 -15.38 6.17 9.66
C ALA A 344 -14.73 7.20 10.60
N SER A 345 -14.34 8.36 10.07
CA SER A 345 -13.77 9.44 10.88
C SER A 345 -14.72 9.92 11.99
N LYS A 346 -16.02 9.94 11.71
CA LYS A 346 -17.05 10.29 12.69
C LYS A 346 -17.33 9.14 13.65
N GLU A 347 -17.54 7.94 13.10
CA GLU A 347 -17.89 6.75 13.89
C GLU A 347 -16.80 6.37 14.89
N TYR A 348 -15.53 6.39 14.46
CA TYR A 348 -14.39 5.99 15.28
C TYR A 348 -13.64 7.18 15.91
N ASN A 349 -14.14 8.41 15.78
CA ASN A 349 -13.52 9.63 16.32
C ASN A 349 -12.06 9.84 15.88
N TYR A 350 -11.73 9.52 14.62
CA TYR A 350 -10.37 9.67 14.12
C TYR A 350 -9.95 11.13 13.95
N GLY A 351 -10.87 12.03 13.58
CA GLY A 351 -10.57 13.44 13.28
C GLY A 351 -9.83 13.61 11.94
N LEU A 352 -10.10 12.74 10.94
CA LEU A 352 -9.46 12.80 9.64
C LEU A 352 -9.73 14.11 8.90
N ASN A 353 -8.67 14.68 8.32
CA ASN A 353 -8.78 15.69 7.27
C ASN A 353 -8.59 15.01 5.91
N LEU A 354 -9.64 14.95 5.08
CA LEU A 354 -9.60 14.27 3.79
C LEU A 354 -8.70 14.97 2.76
N GLU A 355 -8.53 16.29 2.85
CA GLU A 355 -7.56 17.02 2.04
C GLU A 355 -6.13 16.55 2.35
N THR A 356 -5.79 16.41 3.62
CA THR A 356 -4.49 15.85 4.05
C THR A 356 -4.30 14.43 3.52
N VAL A 357 -5.33 13.59 3.60
CA VAL A 357 -5.27 12.23 3.04
C VAL A 357 -4.99 12.26 1.55
N ALA A 358 -5.70 13.08 0.77
CA ALA A 358 -5.46 13.22 -0.67
C ALA A 358 -4.05 13.72 -0.96
N LYS A 359 -3.56 14.73 -0.22
CA LYS A 359 -2.20 15.28 -0.37
C LYS A 359 -1.10 14.23 -0.21
N ILE A 360 -1.17 13.39 0.82
CA ILE A 360 -0.14 12.36 1.03
C ILE A 360 -0.22 11.22 0.01
N TRP A 361 -1.34 11.07 -0.70
CA TRP A 361 -1.48 10.07 -1.76
C TRP A 361 -1.00 10.54 -3.13
N ARG A 362 -0.63 11.82 -3.30
CA ARG A 362 -0.10 12.36 -4.57
C ARG A 362 1.24 11.74 -5.00
N GLY A 363 2.06 11.28 -4.04
CA GLY A 363 3.37 10.68 -4.29
C GLY A 363 3.63 9.45 -3.43
N GLY A 364 4.61 8.63 -3.81
CA GLY A 364 5.10 7.51 -3.00
C GLY A 364 4.11 6.37 -2.74
N CYS A 365 2.93 6.38 -3.34
CA CYS A 365 1.93 5.31 -3.18
C CYS A 365 1.49 4.71 -4.52
N ILE A 366 0.79 3.58 -4.45
CA ILE A 366 0.33 2.86 -5.65
C ILE A 366 -0.81 3.60 -6.36
N ILE A 367 -1.66 4.29 -5.62
CA ILE A 367 -2.80 5.01 -6.20
C ILE A 367 -2.52 6.48 -6.54
N ARG A 368 -1.24 6.89 -6.55
CA ARG A 368 -0.89 8.27 -6.93
C ARG A 368 -1.33 8.59 -8.35
N ALA A 369 -1.99 9.72 -8.52
CA ALA A 369 -2.58 10.16 -9.78
C ALA A 369 -2.78 11.68 -9.77
N THR A 370 -2.78 12.30 -10.94
CA THR A 370 -3.03 13.74 -11.11
C THR A 370 -4.38 14.19 -10.55
N ILE A 371 -5.38 13.32 -10.56
CA ILE A 371 -6.70 13.61 -9.98
C ILE A 371 -6.67 13.95 -8.47
N LEU A 372 -5.56 13.71 -7.79
CA LEU A 372 -5.37 14.04 -6.37
C LEU A 372 -4.72 15.44 -6.17
N GLU A 373 -4.35 16.12 -7.25
CA GLU A 373 -3.84 17.50 -7.27
C GLU A 373 -4.99 18.51 -7.30
#